data_5e673e0c13a5fabca9b83772f599e62f
#
_entry.id   5e673e0c13a5fabca9b83772f599e62f
#
_cell.length_a   1.000
_cell.length_b   1.000
_cell.length_c   1.000
_cell.angle_alpha   90.00
_cell.angle_beta   90.00
_cell.angle_gamma   90.00
#
_symmetry.space_group_name_H-M   'P 1'
#
loop_
_entity.id
_entity.type
_entity.pdbx_description
1 polymer ?
#
loop_
_entity_poly.entity_id
_entity_poly.type
_entity_poly.pdbx_seq_one_letter_code
_entity_poly.pdbx_strand_id
1 'polypeptide(L)'
;MQKQDPSFGKGCYVDSTPLPNDIDNNPFNALCCHGVSSSEIMTRLVLVLDEKSGLPVWYDIIPGNVLDINTVMTIVNDVAGTLGIEIDSLVLDAGYVSKELIGAFHIGTEKTIIGRMPARKGYPYKTLYWEVKDLIGKGKYAFVRKHHAYFGIKKKITLFENPIYAYIYVDQYNALKRFSDYLVEHEDEFDELKVRDKDWYTVKYGYFVLVSNIDATPKELLSEYFCRTEIEVVFKTAKEYLDLLPLSKWTDATVRGKILHDIIDTTAVLLLRKSMRQSGLSTSEIIGRCQSLMCCRKKDGTITVETPSKQVKEYYGLLGLSVPAHVKEDTCKKEIGLKM
;
A
#
# COMPACT_ATOMS: atom_id res chain seq x y z
N MET A 1 -10.50 -5.61 -16.37
CA MET A 1 -9.18 -6.15 -15.97
C MET A 1 -9.23 -7.65 -15.79
N GLN A 2 -10.09 -8.21 -14.96
CA GLN A 2 -10.20 -9.67 -14.75
C GLN A 2 -10.47 -10.48 -16.04
N LYS A 3 -11.20 -9.93 -17.02
CA LYS A 3 -11.39 -10.57 -18.33
C LYS A 3 -10.11 -10.66 -19.17
N GLN A 4 -9.11 -9.82 -18.88
CA GLN A 4 -7.83 -9.79 -19.59
C GLN A 4 -6.73 -10.56 -18.82
N ASP A 5 -6.82 -10.58 -17.48
CA ASP A 5 -5.93 -11.34 -16.60
C ASP A 5 -6.76 -12.06 -15.52
N PRO A 6 -6.98 -13.36 -15.64
CA PRO A 6 -7.71 -14.15 -14.64
C PRO A 6 -7.04 -14.21 -13.26
N SER A 7 -5.75 -13.84 -13.16
CA SER A 7 -5.03 -13.78 -11.88
C SER A 7 -5.19 -12.43 -11.17
N PHE A 8 -5.81 -11.43 -11.80
CA PHE A 8 -6.03 -10.10 -11.21
C PHE A 8 -6.85 -10.18 -9.92
N GLY A 9 -6.30 -9.65 -8.84
CA GLY A 9 -6.92 -9.62 -7.52
C GLY A 9 -6.76 -10.90 -6.69
N LYS A 10 -6.03 -11.91 -7.17
CA LYS A 10 -5.76 -13.12 -6.39
C LYS A 10 -4.66 -12.94 -5.36
N GLY A 11 -3.60 -12.23 -5.69
CA GLY A 11 -2.57 -11.78 -4.76
C GLY A 11 -2.75 -10.28 -4.49
N CYS A 12 -2.85 -9.90 -3.21
CA CYS A 12 -3.21 -8.53 -2.83
C CYS A 12 -2.35 -7.94 -1.72
N TYR A 13 -2.05 -6.67 -1.85
CA TYR A 13 -1.59 -5.80 -0.77
C TYR A 13 -2.79 -5.09 -0.15
N VAL A 14 -2.86 -5.03 1.18
CA VAL A 14 -3.89 -4.28 1.90
C VAL A 14 -3.22 -3.30 2.85
N ASP A 15 -3.64 -2.05 2.77
CA ASP A 15 -3.21 -1.01 3.71
C ASP A 15 -4.29 0.07 3.82
N SER A 16 -4.16 0.92 4.83
CA SER A 16 -5.06 2.04 5.05
C SER A 16 -4.33 3.35 5.20
N THR A 17 -5.03 4.42 4.86
CA THR A 17 -4.49 5.76 5.03
C THR A 17 -5.53 6.67 5.68
N PRO A 18 -5.11 7.51 6.64
CA PRO A 18 -6.00 8.52 7.21
C PRO A 18 -6.28 9.61 6.18
N LEU A 19 -7.52 10.09 6.17
CA LEU A 19 -8.02 11.20 5.39
C LEU A 19 -8.56 12.26 6.37
N PRO A 20 -7.78 13.30 6.68
CA PRO A 20 -8.27 14.43 7.47
C PRO A 20 -9.52 15.04 6.83
N ASN A 21 -10.50 15.35 7.66
CA ASN A 21 -11.75 15.95 7.21
C ASN A 21 -12.25 16.97 8.23
N ASP A 22 -12.17 18.23 7.87
CA ASP A 22 -12.56 19.37 8.71
C ASP A 22 -14.07 19.60 8.76
N ILE A 23 -14.86 18.73 8.11
CA ILE A 23 -16.31 18.83 8.04
C ILE A 23 -16.93 18.11 9.24
N ASP A 24 -17.56 18.86 10.12
CA ASP A 24 -18.41 18.33 11.18
C ASP A 24 -19.51 17.44 10.63
N ASN A 25 -20.14 16.57 11.17
CA ASN A 25 -21.28 15.76 10.67
C ASN A 25 -21.01 14.79 9.51
N ASN A 26 -19.75 14.46 9.23
CA ASN A 26 -19.45 13.36 8.31
C ASN A 26 -19.62 12.01 9.05
N PRO A 27 -20.33 11.03 8.49
CA PRO A 27 -20.62 9.75 9.17
C PRO A 27 -19.38 8.88 9.41
N PHE A 28 -18.27 9.14 8.70
CA PHE A 28 -17.00 8.44 8.85
C PHE A 28 -16.00 9.18 9.74
N ASN A 29 -16.33 10.38 10.20
CA ASN A 29 -15.47 11.14 11.08
C ASN A 29 -15.45 10.55 12.48
N ALA A 30 -14.28 10.15 12.94
CA ALA A 30 -14.04 9.73 14.31
C ALA A 30 -12.62 10.05 14.72
N LEU A 31 -12.37 10.12 16.03
CA LEU A 31 -11.02 10.30 16.56
C LEU A 31 -10.13 9.17 16.06
N CYS A 32 -9.01 9.53 15.42
CA CYS A 32 -8.07 8.54 14.93
C CYS A 32 -7.44 7.78 16.09
N CYS A 33 -7.45 6.45 16.04
CA CYS A 33 -6.83 5.59 17.04
C CYS A 33 -5.41 5.14 16.68
N HIS A 34 -4.83 5.69 15.59
CA HIS A 34 -3.56 5.25 15.04
C HIS A 34 -2.55 6.39 14.85
N GLY A 35 -1.30 6.12 15.19
CA GLY A 35 -0.14 6.95 14.87
C GLY A 35 -0.08 8.29 15.61
N VAL A 36 0.64 9.22 15.01
CA VAL A 36 0.88 10.58 15.56
C VAL A 36 -0.39 11.41 15.61
N SER A 37 -1.37 11.10 14.76
CA SER A 37 -2.63 11.83 14.62
C SER A 37 -3.77 11.30 15.50
N SER A 38 -3.46 10.61 16.61
CA SER A 38 -4.45 9.95 17.48
C SER A 38 -5.46 10.89 18.14
N SER A 39 -5.27 12.21 18.05
CA SER A 39 -6.19 13.24 18.57
C SER A 39 -6.99 13.96 17.49
N GLU A 40 -6.79 13.62 16.22
CA GLU A 40 -7.47 14.28 15.10
C GLU A 40 -8.69 13.49 14.63
N ILE A 41 -9.72 14.22 14.21
CA ILE A 41 -10.91 13.62 13.58
C ILE A 41 -10.58 13.28 12.14
N MET A 42 -10.76 12.02 11.78
CA MET A 42 -10.41 11.50 10.45
C MET A 42 -11.40 10.48 9.95
N THR A 43 -11.49 10.40 8.64
CA THR A 43 -11.99 9.24 7.90
C THR A 43 -10.78 8.39 7.49
N ARG A 44 -10.94 7.09 7.29
CA ARG A 44 -9.86 6.23 6.78
C ARG A 44 -10.27 5.54 5.49
N LEU A 45 -9.36 5.52 4.55
CA LEU A 45 -9.47 4.76 3.30
C LEU A 45 -8.63 3.49 3.43
N VAL A 46 -9.28 2.33 3.30
CA VAL A 46 -8.60 1.04 3.12
C VAL A 46 -8.53 0.73 1.64
N LEU A 47 -7.39 0.32 1.16
CA LEU A 47 -7.15 0.01 -0.25
C LEU A 47 -6.61 -1.40 -0.40
N VAL A 48 -7.14 -2.12 -1.38
CA VAL A 48 -6.66 -3.43 -1.81
C VAL A 48 -6.06 -3.28 -3.20
N LEU A 49 -4.79 -3.60 -3.35
CA LEU A 49 -4.07 -3.55 -4.63
C LEU A 49 -3.73 -4.95 -5.10
N ASP A 50 -3.88 -5.19 -6.39
CA ASP A 50 -3.34 -6.38 -7.03
C ASP A 50 -1.80 -6.35 -7.00
N GLU A 51 -1.22 -7.43 -6.52
CA GLU A 51 0.23 -7.57 -6.33
C GLU A 51 1.04 -7.41 -7.62
N LYS A 52 0.53 -7.96 -8.73
CA LYS A 52 1.26 -7.97 -10.01
C LYS A 52 1.16 -6.65 -10.76
N SER A 53 -0.04 -6.08 -10.78
CA SER A 53 -0.30 -4.86 -11.54
C SER A 53 -0.09 -3.58 -10.73
N GLY A 54 -0.17 -3.64 -9.39
CA GLY A 54 -0.18 -2.48 -8.52
C GLY A 54 -1.45 -1.63 -8.67
N LEU A 55 -2.52 -2.19 -9.24
CA LEU A 55 -3.75 -1.46 -9.49
C LEU A 55 -4.80 -1.77 -8.43
N PRO A 56 -5.69 -0.81 -8.11
CA PRO A 56 -6.77 -1.02 -7.15
C PRO A 56 -7.72 -2.14 -7.58
N VAL A 57 -7.97 -3.09 -6.67
CA VAL A 57 -8.96 -4.16 -6.77
C VAL A 57 -10.23 -3.76 -6.03
N TRP A 58 -10.04 -3.20 -4.83
CA TRP A 58 -11.11 -2.84 -3.91
C TRP A 58 -10.71 -1.66 -3.04
N TYR A 59 -11.68 -0.94 -2.54
CA TYR A 59 -11.49 0.04 -1.47
C TYR A 59 -12.67 0.02 -0.51
N ASP A 60 -12.43 0.43 0.72
CA ASP A 60 -13.47 0.68 1.71
C ASP A 60 -13.18 1.95 2.51
N ILE A 61 -14.23 2.55 3.03
CA ILE A 61 -14.18 3.78 3.82
C ILE A 61 -14.67 3.44 5.21
N ILE A 62 -13.82 3.64 6.18
CA ILE A 62 -14.08 3.31 7.57
C ILE A 62 -13.90 4.53 8.49
N PRO A 63 -14.60 4.59 9.62
CA PRO A 63 -14.36 5.62 10.63
C PRO A 63 -12.94 5.58 11.19
N GLY A 64 -12.42 6.75 11.57
CA GLY A 64 -11.06 6.88 12.09
C GLY A 64 -10.74 6.04 13.33
N ASN A 65 -11.74 5.70 14.14
CA ASN A 65 -11.62 4.88 15.34
C ASN A 65 -11.71 3.36 15.11
N VAL A 66 -11.95 2.91 13.87
CA VAL A 66 -12.00 1.48 13.55
C VAL A 66 -10.58 0.93 13.45
N LEU A 67 -10.30 -0.15 14.17
CA LEU A 67 -9.00 -0.83 14.13
C LEU A 67 -8.86 -1.65 12.86
N ASP A 68 -7.68 -1.59 12.24
CA ASP A 68 -7.35 -2.34 11.01
C ASP A 68 -7.58 -3.85 11.15
N ILE A 69 -7.34 -4.38 12.34
CA ILE A 69 -7.48 -5.80 12.65
C ILE A 69 -8.87 -6.36 12.35
N ASN A 70 -9.90 -5.53 12.43
CA ASN A 70 -11.29 -5.92 12.24
C ASN A 70 -11.75 -5.80 10.78
N THR A 71 -10.94 -5.24 9.88
CA THR A 71 -11.37 -4.87 8.53
C THR A 71 -10.98 -5.90 7.48
N VAL A 72 -9.82 -6.56 7.61
CA VAL A 72 -9.27 -7.41 6.53
C VAL A 72 -10.20 -8.57 6.17
N MET A 73 -10.70 -9.32 7.15
CA MET A 73 -11.56 -10.46 6.85
C MET A 73 -12.90 -10.05 6.23
N THR A 74 -13.44 -8.90 6.64
CA THR A 74 -14.63 -8.31 6.00
C THR A 74 -14.33 -7.97 4.55
N ILE A 75 -13.23 -7.27 4.27
CA ILE A 75 -12.81 -6.92 2.92
C ILE A 75 -12.60 -8.16 2.05
N VAL A 76 -11.92 -9.21 2.55
CA VAL A 76 -11.73 -10.46 1.81
C VAL A 76 -13.07 -11.09 1.41
N ASN A 77 -14.05 -11.09 2.33
CA ASN A 77 -15.38 -11.61 2.06
C ASN A 77 -16.16 -10.72 1.08
N ASP A 78 -16.05 -9.39 1.21
CA ASP A 78 -16.73 -8.44 0.31
C ASP A 78 -16.18 -8.52 -1.12
N VAL A 79 -14.86 -8.66 -1.28
CA VAL A 79 -14.22 -8.88 -2.59
C VAL A 79 -14.73 -10.18 -3.23
N ALA A 80 -14.77 -11.28 -2.46
CA ALA A 80 -15.27 -12.55 -2.94
C ALA A 80 -16.77 -12.48 -3.28
N GLY A 81 -17.59 -11.91 -2.41
CA GLY A 81 -19.06 -11.81 -2.59
C GLY A 81 -19.48 -10.86 -3.69
N THR A 82 -18.77 -9.75 -3.88
CA THR A 82 -19.17 -8.69 -4.84
C THR A 82 -18.52 -8.88 -6.21
N LEU A 83 -17.24 -9.22 -6.25
CA LEU A 83 -16.47 -9.34 -7.49
C LEU A 83 -16.31 -10.77 -7.97
N GLY A 84 -16.64 -11.78 -7.14
CA GLY A 84 -16.36 -13.18 -7.41
C GLY A 84 -14.87 -13.50 -7.47
N ILE A 85 -14.04 -12.68 -6.82
CA ILE A 85 -12.58 -12.85 -6.76
C ILE A 85 -12.21 -13.45 -5.42
N GLU A 86 -11.70 -14.68 -5.41
CA GLU A 86 -11.08 -15.25 -4.22
C GLU A 86 -9.63 -14.77 -4.10
N ILE A 87 -9.32 -14.15 -2.97
CA ILE A 87 -7.96 -13.72 -2.65
C ILE A 87 -7.19 -14.94 -2.14
N ASP A 88 -6.13 -15.31 -2.85
CA ASP A 88 -5.28 -16.47 -2.55
C ASP A 88 -4.02 -16.07 -1.75
N SER A 89 -3.58 -14.81 -1.87
CA SER A 89 -2.39 -14.28 -1.18
C SER A 89 -2.63 -12.88 -0.64
N LEU A 90 -2.19 -12.65 0.60
CA LEU A 90 -2.28 -11.35 1.28
C LEU A 90 -0.95 -10.90 1.85
N VAL A 91 -0.56 -9.65 1.59
CA VAL A 91 0.56 -8.99 2.25
C VAL A 91 0.06 -7.77 3.03
N LEU A 92 0.34 -7.73 4.33
CA LEU A 92 -0.31 -6.85 5.31
C LEU A 92 0.70 -6.20 6.26
N ASP A 93 0.37 -4.99 6.76
CA ASP A 93 1.14 -4.37 7.85
C ASP A 93 0.71 -4.87 9.23
N ALA A 94 1.39 -4.38 10.29
CA ALA A 94 1.24 -4.83 11.67
C ALA A 94 -0.17 -4.66 12.24
N GLY A 95 -0.92 -3.67 11.76
CA GLY A 95 -2.28 -3.40 12.22
C GLY A 95 -3.28 -4.53 11.94
N TYR A 96 -3.03 -5.35 10.95
CA TYR A 96 -4.00 -6.28 10.37
C TYR A 96 -3.88 -7.72 10.86
N VAL A 97 -2.76 -8.14 11.45
CA VAL A 97 -2.58 -9.52 11.89
C VAL A 97 -3.47 -9.84 13.08
N SER A 98 -4.48 -10.66 12.88
CA SER A 98 -5.50 -11.07 13.87
C SER A 98 -5.52 -12.56 14.10
N LYS A 99 -6.28 -13.02 15.14
CA LYS A 99 -6.52 -14.43 15.39
C LYS A 99 -7.31 -15.07 14.24
N GLU A 100 -8.31 -14.39 13.74
CA GLU A 100 -9.17 -14.81 12.63
C GLU A 100 -8.35 -14.97 11.35
N LEU A 101 -7.48 -13.98 11.07
CA LEU A 101 -6.62 -14.01 9.91
C LEU A 101 -5.62 -15.19 9.97
N ILE A 102 -4.96 -15.40 11.11
CA ILE A 102 -4.05 -16.53 11.30
C ILE A 102 -4.79 -17.87 11.23
N GLY A 103 -6.05 -17.93 11.70
CA GLY A 103 -6.91 -19.11 11.56
C GLY A 103 -7.25 -19.44 10.11
N ALA A 104 -7.42 -18.42 9.26
CA ALA A 104 -7.69 -18.59 7.83
C ALA A 104 -6.42 -18.85 6.99
N PHE A 105 -5.26 -18.37 7.45
CA PHE A 105 -3.99 -18.41 6.72
C PHE A 105 -2.86 -18.98 7.62
N HIS A 106 -2.79 -20.29 7.77
CA HIS A 106 -1.74 -20.96 8.54
C HIS A 106 -1.04 -22.06 7.73
N ILE A 107 0.00 -22.67 8.28
CA ILE A 107 0.68 -23.79 7.61
C ILE A 107 -0.31 -24.94 7.40
N GLY A 108 -0.51 -25.33 6.14
CA GLY A 108 -1.46 -26.36 5.73
C GLY A 108 -2.70 -25.83 5.01
N THR A 109 -2.90 -24.50 4.94
CA THR A 109 -3.92 -23.88 4.08
C THR A 109 -3.34 -23.60 2.68
N GLU A 110 -4.22 -23.58 1.67
CA GLU A 110 -3.83 -23.24 0.28
C GLU A 110 -3.55 -21.75 0.10
N LYS A 111 -4.23 -20.91 0.88
CA LYS A 111 -4.06 -19.44 0.84
C LYS A 111 -2.81 -19.02 1.60
N THR A 112 -2.14 -17.99 1.11
CA THR A 112 -0.87 -17.52 1.68
C THR A 112 -0.99 -16.14 2.32
N ILE A 113 -0.14 -15.90 3.32
CA ILE A 113 -0.08 -14.61 4.02
C ILE A 113 1.37 -14.20 4.30
N ILE A 114 1.63 -12.91 4.20
CA ILE A 114 2.78 -12.25 4.78
C ILE A 114 2.27 -11.05 5.59
N GLY A 115 2.39 -11.12 6.91
CA GLY A 115 1.94 -10.06 7.81
C GLY A 115 3.03 -9.64 8.78
N ARG A 116 3.07 -8.37 9.15
CA ARG A 116 3.97 -7.90 10.20
C ARG A 116 3.32 -8.15 11.56
N MET A 117 4.04 -8.83 12.46
CA MET A 117 3.56 -9.11 13.82
C MET A 117 3.48 -7.81 14.64
N PRO A 118 2.35 -7.50 15.28
CA PRO A 118 2.24 -6.36 16.17
C PRO A 118 3.12 -6.49 17.42
N ALA A 119 3.76 -5.40 17.83
CA ALA A 119 4.55 -5.32 19.06
C ALA A 119 3.65 -5.02 20.28
N ARG A 120 2.61 -5.84 20.52
CA ARG A 120 1.63 -5.64 21.62
C ARG A 120 1.36 -6.91 22.40
N LYS A 121 0.67 -6.78 23.54
CA LYS A 121 0.24 -7.91 24.38
C LYS A 121 -0.57 -8.94 23.55
N GLY A 122 -0.33 -10.22 23.78
CA GLY A 122 -0.95 -11.33 23.04
C GLY A 122 -0.12 -11.87 21.89
N TYR A 123 0.97 -11.18 21.52
CA TYR A 123 1.92 -11.63 20.50
C TYR A 123 3.29 -11.92 21.13
N PRO A 124 3.99 -12.99 20.71
CA PRO A 124 5.30 -13.36 21.27
C PRO A 124 6.46 -12.49 20.74
N TYR A 125 6.20 -11.21 20.44
CA TYR A 125 7.11 -10.31 19.75
C TYR A 125 8.48 -10.16 20.45
N LYS A 126 8.46 -9.77 21.74
CA LYS A 126 9.70 -9.61 22.53
C LYS A 126 10.27 -10.96 22.97
N THR A 127 9.42 -11.98 23.15
CA THR A 127 9.86 -13.34 23.49
C THR A 127 10.73 -13.92 22.38
N LEU A 128 10.29 -13.78 21.12
CA LEU A 128 11.03 -14.26 19.95
C LEU A 128 12.42 -13.61 19.84
N TYR A 129 12.57 -12.35 20.22
CA TYR A 129 13.90 -11.73 20.29
C TYR A 129 14.83 -12.47 21.26
N TRP A 130 14.34 -12.73 22.48
CA TRP A 130 15.17 -13.40 23.51
C TRP A 130 15.55 -14.82 23.10
N GLU A 131 14.73 -15.50 22.34
CA GLU A 131 15.03 -16.85 21.84
C GLU A 131 16.10 -16.89 20.74
N VAL A 132 16.31 -15.78 20.01
CA VAL A 132 17.23 -15.72 18.88
C VAL A 132 18.37 -14.71 19.07
N LYS A 133 18.43 -14.01 20.19
CA LYS A 133 19.41 -12.92 20.39
C LYS A 133 20.85 -13.34 20.13
N ASP A 134 21.24 -14.57 20.53
CA ASP A 134 22.59 -15.10 20.35
C ASP A 134 22.92 -15.49 18.90
N LEU A 135 21.93 -15.46 18.00
CA LEU A 135 22.08 -15.67 16.57
C LEU A 135 22.22 -14.34 15.81
N ILE A 136 21.71 -13.25 16.38
CA ILE A 136 21.86 -11.90 15.83
C ILE A 136 23.35 -11.53 15.88
N GLY A 137 23.87 -10.99 14.78
CA GLY A 137 25.30 -10.70 14.64
C GLY A 137 26.12 -11.82 14.00
N LYS A 138 25.60 -13.05 13.90
CA LYS A 138 26.31 -14.13 13.21
C LYS A 138 26.17 -14.00 11.69
N GLY A 139 27.29 -14.00 10.97
CA GLY A 139 27.34 -13.81 9.51
C GLY A 139 26.47 -14.78 8.70
N LYS A 140 26.21 -15.99 9.22
CA LYS A 140 25.32 -16.98 8.61
C LYS A 140 23.89 -16.45 8.34
N TYR A 141 23.42 -15.52 9.18
CA TYR A 141 22.06 -14.96 9.12
C TYR A 141 22.04 -13.57 8.50
N ALA A 142 23.20 -13.05 8.10
CA ALA A 142 23.31 -11.73 7.50
C ALA A 142 23.03 -11.76 5.99
N PHE A 143 22.30 -10.76 5.51
CA PHE A 143 22.11 -10.51 4.09
C PHE A 143 21.87 -9.02 3.82
N VAL A 144 21.97 -8.62 2.55
CA VAL A 144 21.77 -7.23 2.13
C VAL A 144 20.52 -7.13 1.27
N ARG A 145 19.72 -6.06 1.48
CA ARG A 145 18.62 -5.65 0.64
C ARG A 145 18.58 -4.11 0.52
N LYS A 146 18.53 -3.59 -0.72
CA LYS A 146 18.49 -2.14 -1.01
C LYS A 146 19.46 -1.32 -0.15
N HIS A 147 20.74 -1.73 -0.11
CA HIS A 147 21.84 -1.11 0.66
C HIS A 147 21.75 -1.19 2.19
N HIS A 148 20.75 -1.87 2.74
CA HIS A 148 20.64 -2.15 4.17
C HIS A 148 21.08 -3.57 4.48
N ALA A 149 21.84 -3.72 5.56
CA ALA A 149 22.21 -5.01 6.11
C ALA A 149 21.15 -5.48 7.12
N TYR A 150 20.71 -6.71 6.95
CA TYR A 150 19.74 -7.37 7.82
C TYR A 150 20.31 -8.63 8.42
N PHE A 151 19.90 -8.96 9.64
CA PHE A 151 19.87 -10.33 10.13
C PHE A 151 18.47 -10.88 9.99
N GLY A 152 18.34 -12.11 9.50
CA GLY A 152 17.05 -12.76 9.31
C GLY A 152 17.06 -14.21 9.75
N ILE A 153 16.18 -14.57 10.66
CA ILE A 153 16.08 -15.90 11.25
C ILE A 153 14.64 -16.40 11.11
N LYS A 154 14.46 -17.58 10.51
CA LYS A 154 13.16 -18.24 10.42
C LYS A 154 12.97 -19.21 11.57
N LYS A 155 11.78 -19.21 12.16
CA LYS A 155 11.37 -20.14 13.21
C LYS A 155 9.92 -20.58 13.00
N LYS A 156 9.62 -21.87 13.16
CA LYS A 156 8.24 -22.35 13.22
C LYS A 156 7.71 -22.12 14.63
N ILE A 157 6.56 -21.47 14.74
CA ILE A 157 5.88 -21.17 16.02
C ILE A 157 4.41 -21.57 15.95
N THR A 158 3.75 -21.59 17.10
CA THR A 158 2.30 -21.64 17.21
C THR A 158 1.78 -20.27 17.61
N LEU A 159 0.92 -19.66 16.79
CA LEU A 159 0.28 -18.39 17.07
C LEU A 159 -1.23 -18.60 17.03
N PHE A 160 -1.93 -18.25 18.12
CA PHE A 160 -3.37 -18.47 18.25
C PHE A 160 -3.80 -19.92 17.89
N GLU A 161 -3.07 -20.89 18.42
CA GLU A 161 -3.30 -22.34 18.22
C GLU A 161 -2.99 -22.85 16.80
N ASN A 162 -2.56 -21.99 15.88
CA ASN A 162 -2.24 -22.36 14.50
C ASN A 162 -0.73 -22.35 14.24
N PRO A 163 -0.21 -23.33 13.48
CA PRO A 163 1.20 -23.38 13.11
C PRO A 163 1.50 -22.33 12.03
N ILE A 164 2.56 -21.54 12.25
CA ILE A 164 3.01 -20.49 11.31
C ILE A 164 4.51 -20.30 11.42
N TYR A 165 5.16 -19.74 10.40
CA TYR A 165 6.54 -19.31 10.48
C TYR A 165 6.64 -17.88 10.98
N ALA A 166 7.52 -17.64 11.94
CA ALA A 166 7.99 -16.33 12.35
C ALA A 166 9.33 -16.07 11.67
N TYR A 167 9.41 -14.98 10.94
CA TYR A 167 10.63 -14.48 10.31
C TYR A 167 11.08 -13.26 11.10
N ILE A 168 12.15 -13.41 11.84
CA ILE A 168 12.66 -12.44 12.80
C ILE A 168 13.78 -11.67 12.14
N TYR A 169 13.66 -10.34 12.09
CA TYR A 169 14.62 -9.48 11.41
C TYR A 169 15.19 -8.41 12.35
N VAL A 170 16.43 -8.04 12.06
CA VAL A 170 17.05 -6.83 12.59
C VAL A 170 17.65 -6.05 11.41
N ASP A 171 17.11 -4.88 11.12
CA ASP A 171 17.71 -3.88 10.24
C ASP A 171 18.82 -3.17 11.03
N GLN A 172 20.08 -3.49 10.72
CA GLN A 172 21.24 -2.97 11.46
C GLN A 172 21.39 -1.46 11.34
N TYR A 173 21.11 -0.92 10.16
CA TYR A 173 21.24 0.52 9.94
C TYR A 173 20.24 1.30 10.80
N ASN A 174 18.98 0.91 10.77
CA ASN A 174 17.95 1.56 11.57
C ASN A 174 18.14 1.32 13.07
N ALA A 175 18.59 0.12 13.48
CA ALA A 175 18.89 -0.18 14.87
C ALA A 175 19.95 0.76 15.42
N LEU A 176 21.11 0.85 14.78
CA LEU A 176 22.23 1.68 15.23
C LEU A 176 21.92 3.18 15.19
N LYS A 177 21.34 3.66 14.09
CA LYS A 177 21.04 5.08 13.93
C LYS A 177 20.09 5.57 15.02
N ARG A 178 18.91 4.93 15.12
CA ARG A 178 17.88 5.36 16.08
C ARG A 178 18.24 5.07 17.53
N PHE A 179 19.08 4.08 17.79
CA PHE A 179 19.61 3.83 19.11
C PHE A 179 20.59 4.94 19.53
N SER A 180 21.45 5.39 18.61
CA SER A 180 22.33 6.52 18.84
C SER A 180 21.54 7.81 19.13
N ASP A 181 20.52 8.10 18.31
CA ASP A 181 19.64 9.26 18.51
C ASP A 181 18.96 9.19 19.90
N TYR A 182 18.44 8.01 20.27
CA TYR A 182 17.82 7.78 21.58
C TYR A 182 18.79 8.00 22.74
N LEU A 183 20.03 7.49 22.65
CA LEU A 183 21.03 7.66 23.71
C LEU A 183 21.40 9.13 23.95
N VAL A 184 21.50 9.91 22.85
CA VAL A 184 21.81 11.35 22.96
C VAL A 184 20.71 12.12 23.70
N GLU A 185 19.46 11.70 23.53
CA GLU A 185 18.31 12.39 24.12
C GLU A 185 17.93 11.88 25.52
N HIS A 186 18.32 10.62 25.89
CA HIS A 186 17.81 9.92 27.07
C HIS A 186 18.92 9.15 27.81
N GLU A 187 20.14 9.69 27.91
CA GLU A 187 21.29 9.01 28.52
C GLU A 187 21.01 8.58 29.96
N ASP A 188 20.49 9.50 30.77
CA ASP A 188 20.21 9.23 32.20
C ASP A 188 19.15 8.11 32.37
N GLU A 189 18.09 8.15 31.58
CA GLU A 189 17.03 7.11 31.61
C GLU A 189 17.59 5.76 31.18
N PHE A 190 18.44 5.74 30.16
CA PHE A 190 19.06 4.52 29.68
C PHE A 190 19.99 3.91 30.73
N ASP A 191 20.71 4.74 31.47
CA ASP A 191 21.64 4.26 32.50
C ASP A 191 20.93 3.61 33.69
N GLU A 192 19.73 4.02 34.00
CA GLU A 192 18.87 3.39 35.00
C GLU A 192 18.31 2.03 34.61
N LEU A 193 18.32 1.69 33.31
CA LEU A 193 17.77 0.42 32.83
C LEU A 193 18.57 -0.79 33.31
N LYS A 194 17.88 -1.91 33.52
CA LYS A 194 18.53 -3.22 33.73
C LYS A 194 19.30 -3.65 32.50
N VAL A 195 20.38 -4.37 32.66
CA VAL A 195 21.23 -4.88 31.54
C VAL A 195 20.40 -5.54 30.46
N ARG A 196 19.45 -6.39 30.84
CA ARG A 196 18.55 -7.06 29.88
C ARG A 196 17.75 -6.08 29.02
N ASP A 197 17.28 -4.98 29.58
CA ASP A 197 16.53 -3.98 28.83
C ASP A 197 17.47 -3.13 27.97
N LYS A 198 18.69 -2.84 28.45
CA LYS A 198 19.74 -2.21 27.63
C LYS A 198 20.02 -3.03 26.35
N ASP A 199 20.20 -4.35 26.47
CA ASP A 199 20.37 -5.25 25.31
C ASP A 199 19.23 -5.14 24.31
N TRP A 200 17.99 -5.03 24.79
CA TRP A 200 16.83 -4.84 23.92
C TRP A 200 16.86 -3.50 23.18
N TYR A 201 17.24 -2.42 23.86
CA TYR A 201 17.29 -1.09 23.24
C TYR A 201 18.30 -1.00 22.09
N THR A 202 19.40 -1.76 22.12
CA THR A 202 20.40 -1.76 21.04
C THR A 202 19.82 -2.23 19.68
N VAL A 203 18.75 -3.02 19.68
CA VAL A 203 18.16 -3.57 18.46
C VAL A 203 16.70 -3.16 18.24
N LYS A 204 16.03 -2.66 19.27
CA LYS A 204 14.59 -2.36 19.31
C LYS A 204 14.10 -1.60 18.07
N TYR A 205 14.86 -0.64 17.60
CA TYR A 205 14.46 0.25 16.51
C TYR A 205 14.64 -0.34 15.11
N GLY A 206 15.43 -1.41 14.99
CA GLY A 206 15.59 -2.18 13.76
C GLY A 206 14.92 -3.54 13.79
N TYR A 207 14.39 -3.96 14.95
CA TYR A 207 13.78 -5.26 15.15
C TYR A 207 12.33 -5.29 14.64
N PHE A 208 11.99 -6.32 13.90
CA PHE A 208 10.61 -6.63 13.53
C PHE A 208 10.46 -8.10 13.19
N VAL A 209 9.22 -8.58 13.23
CA VAL A 209 8.87 -9.96 12.93
C VAL A 209 7.80 -9.97 11.85
N LEU A 210 8.02 -10.77 10.81
CA LEU A 210 6.97 -11.14 9.86
C LEU A 210 6.44 -12.52 10.21
N VAL A 211 5.14 -12.72 10.01
CA VAL A 211 4.48 -14.03 10.08
C VAL A 211 4.04 -14.45 8.70
N SER A 212 4.26 -15.71 8.36
CA SER A 212 3.86 -16.26 7.08
C SER A 212 3.67 -17.76 7.18
N ASN A 213 2.77 -18.32 6.37
CA ASN A 213 2.66 -19.76 6.16
C ASN A 213 3.51 -20.25 5.00
N ILE A 214 4.20 -19.35 4.30
CA ILE A 214 5.12 -19.69 3.21
C ILE A 214 6.45 -20.16 3.80
N ASP A 215 6.97 -21.28 3.31
CA ASP A 215 8.29 -21.79 3.67
C ASP A 215 9.35 -21.24 2.69
N ALA A 216 9.85 -20.04 2.99
CA ALA A 216 10.86 -19.34 2.20
C ALA A 216 12.13 -19.04 3.01
N THR A 217 13.16 -18.55 2.37
CA THR A 217 14.30 -17.95 3.08
C THR A 217 13.93 -16.58 3.65
N PRO A 218 14.56 -16.13 4.74
CA PRO A 218 14.32 -14.80 5.27
C PRO A 218 14.54 -13.67 4.25
N LYS A 219 15.50 -13.82 3.34
CA LYS A 219 15.79 -12.82 2.30
C LYS A 219 14.67 -12.73 1.26
N GLU A 220 14.14 -13.87 0.82
CA GLU A 220 13.05 -13.94 -0.15
C GLU A 220 11.77 -13.34 0.43
N LEU A 221 11.36 -13.80 1.63
CA LEU A 221 10.14 -13.31 2.28
C LEU A 221 10.20 -11.81 2.56
N LEU A 222 11.36 -11.30 3.01
CA LEU A 222 11.53 -9.86 3.22
C LEU A 222 11.39 -9.07 1.92
N SER A 223 11.89 -9.61 0.81
CA SER A 223 11.79 -8.96 -0.49
C SER A 223 10.36 -8.86 -0.97
N GLU A 224 9.58 -9.92 -0.78
CA GLU A 224 8.16 -9.97 -1.10
C GLU A 224 7.34 -9.01 -0.21
N TYR A 225 7.56 -9.03 1.11
CA TYR A 225 6.91 -8.11 2.02
C TYR A 225 7.10 -6.63 1.63
N PHE A 226 8.30 -6.27 1.21
CA PHE A 226 8.57 -4.88 0.84
C PHE A 226 8.02 -4.46 -0.54
N CYS A 227 7.52 -5.40 -1.36
CA CYS A 227 6.76 -5.04 -2.57
C CYS A 227 5.45 -4.31 -2.19
N ARG A 228 4.95 -4.50 -0.97
CA ARG A 228 3.81 -3.75 -0.43
C ARG A 228 4.00 -2.22 -0.48
N THR A 229 5.24 -1.72 -0.50
CA THR A 229 5.49 -0.27 -0.63
C THR A 229 4.89 0.35 -1.90
N GLU A 230 4.47 -0.45 -2.88
CA GLU A 230 3.72 0.05 -4.05
C GLU A 230 2.40 0.71 -3.62
N ILE A 231 1.75 0.25 -2.54
CA ILE A 231 0.50 0.86 -2.04
C ILE A 231 0.74 2.29 -1.51
N GLU A 232 1.92 2.55 -0.93
CA GLU A 232 2.31 3.88 -0.47
C GLU A 232 2.45 4.85 -1.66
N VAL A 233 2.94 4.37 -2.80
CA VAL A 233 3.02 5.15 -4.05
C VAL A 233 1.63 5.48 -4.57
N VAL A 234 0.67 4.55 -4.44
CA VAL A 234 -0.72 4.78 -4.85
C VAL A 234 -1.36 5.84 -3.96
N PHE A 235 -1.23 5.73 -2.64
CA PHE A 235 -1.75 6.74 -1.72
C PHE A 235 -1.12 8.12 -1.94
N LYS A 236 0.19 8.16 -2.18
CA LYS A 236 0.90 9.40 -2.50
C LYS A 236 0.36 10.01 -3.79
N THR A 237 0.17 9.19 -4.84
CA THR A 237 -0.40 9.67 -6.10
C THR A 237 -1.79 10.25 -5.91
N ALA A 238 -2.67 9.57 -5.17
CA ALA A 238 -4.02 10.05 -4.90
C ALA A 238 -4.03 11.36 -4.10
N LYS A 239 -3.20 11.47 -3.06
CA LYS A 239 -3.17 12.63 -2.16
C LYS A 239 -2.49 13.86 -2.77
N GLU A 240 -1.37 13.68 -3.46
CA GLU A 240 -0.54 14.79 -3.94
C GLU A 240 -0.90 15.28 -5.35
N TYR A 241 -1.41 14.38 -6.21
CA TYR A 241 -1.64 14.72 -7.62
C TYR A 241 -3.12 14.77 -8.02
N LEU A 242 -4.02 14.19 -7.23
CA LEU A 242 -5.44 14.04 -7.61
C LEU A 242 -6.40 14.64 -6.58
N ASP A 243 -5.91 15.53 -5.71
CA ASP A 243 -6.71 16.28 -4.74
C ASP A 243 -7.64 15.39 -3.88
N LEU A 244 -7.18 14.19 -3.51
CA LEU A 244 -7.91 13.34 -2.55
C LEU A 244 -8.13 14.10 -1.23
N LEU A 245 -7.20 14.98 -0.87
CA LEU A 245 -7.29 15.85 0.30
C LEU A 245 -7.41 17.33 -0.12
N PRO A 246 -8.15 18.13 0.65
CA PRO A 246 -9.02 17.76 1.77
C PRO A 246 -10.27 17.00 1.27
N LEU A 247 -10.77 16.07 2.11
CA LEU A 247 -11.96 15.29 1.74
C LEU A 247 -13.20 16.17 1.56
N SER A 248 -13.42 17.14 2.46
CA SER A 248 -14.43 18.22 2.39
C SER A 248 -15.82 17.79 1.91
N LYS A 249 -16.31 16.63 2.40
CA LYS A 249 -17.62 16.05 2.06
C LYS A 249 -18.41 15.72 3.33
N TRP A 250 -19.72 15.90 3.29
CA TRP A 250 -20.60 15.83 4.48
C TRP A 250 -21.43 14.55 4.57
N THR A 251 -21.88 14.01 3.43
CA THR A 251 -22.77 12.84 3.43
C THR A 251 -22.05 11.58 3.00
N ASP A 252 -22.55 10.43 3.42
CA ASP A 252 -22.04 9.12 2.99
C ASP A 252 -21.92 9.04 1.47
N ALA A 253 -22.98 9.39 0.76
CA ALA A 253 -22.99 9.33 -0.70
C ALA A 253 -21.94 10.23 -1.36
N THR A 254 -21.75 11.46 -0.85
CA THR A 254 -20.75 12.39 -1.41
C THR A 254 -19.32 11.99 -1.08
N VAL A 255 -19.07 11.41 0.10
CA VAL A 255 -17.76 10.85 0.46
C VAL A 255 -17.42 9.68 -0.45
N ARG A 256 -18.33 8.70 -0.56
CA ARG A 256 -18.14 7.52 -1.42
C ARG A 256 -17.98 7.91 -2.88
N GLY A 257 -18.78 8.86 -3.38
CA GLY A 257 -18.68 9.36 -4.74
C GLY A 257 -17.36 10.03 -5.05
N LYS A 258 -16.86 10.90 -4.13
CA LYS A 258 -15.54 11.51 -4.28
C LYS A 258 -14.44 10.46 -4.31
N ILE A 259 -14.41 9.56 -3.33
CA ILE A 259 -13.35 8.56 -3.24
C ILE A 259 -13.40 7.60 -4.44
N LEU A 260 -14.58 7.20 -4.92
CA LEU A 260 -14.71 6.41 -6.15
C LEU A 260 -14.10 7.14 -7.35
N HIS A 261 -14.41 8.41 -7.53
CA HIS A 261 -13.84 9.24 -8.59
C HIS A 261 -12.31 9.29 -8.48
N ASP A 262 -11.79 9.58 -7.29
CA ASP A 262 -10.34 9.69 -7.07
C ASP A 262 -9.60 8.34 -7.25
N ILE A 263 -10.23 7.21 -6.95
CA ILE A 263 -9.68 5.87 -7.22
C ILE A 263 -9.65 5.58 -8.72
N ILE A 264 -10.69 5.98 -9.47
CA ILE A 264 -10.73 5.84 -10.94
C ILE A 264 -9.60 6.67 -11.56
N ASP A 265 -9.47 7.93 -11.16
CA ASP A 265 -8.41 8.83 -11.65
C ASP A 265 -7.02 8.32 -11.28
N THR A 266 -6.84 7.84 -10.05
CA THR A 266 -5.60 7.21 -9.60
C THR A 266 -5.26 6.00 -10.49
N THR A 267 -6.23 5.15 -10.77
CA THR A 267 -6.05 3.98 -11.66
C THR A 267 -5.64 4.40 -13.07
N ALA A 268 -6.29 5.43 -13.63
CA ALA A 268 -5.93 5.97 -14.94
C ALA A 268 -4.49 6.51 -14.97
N VAL A 269 -4.09 7.28 -13.94
CA VAL A 269 -2.71 7.81 -13.81
C VAL A 269 -1.70 6.68 -13.67
N LEU A 270 -1.98 5.64 -12.88
CA LEU A 270 -1.09 4.48 -12.71
C LEU A 270 -0.93 3.70 -14.03
N LEU A 271 -2.01 3.50 -14.78
CA LEU A 271 -1.96 2.86 -16.10
C LEU A 271 -1.13 3.69 -17.09
N LEU A 272 -1.36 5.00 -17.12
CA LEU A 272 -0.59 5.93 -17.94
C LEU A 272 0.90 5.88 -17.59
N ARG A 273 1.23 5.95 -16.30
CA ARG A 273 2.61 5.86 -15.79
C ARG A 273 3.27 4.54 -16.18
N LYS A 274 2.55 3.42 -16.09
CA LYS A 274 3.05 2.10 -16.48
C LYS A 274 3.37 2.05 -17.98
N SER A 275 2.45 2.55 -18.83
CA SER A 275 2.65 2.60 -20.28
C SER A 275 3.81 3.49 -20.70
N MET A 276 4.05 4.57 -19.94
CA MET A 276 5.08 5.57 -20.23
C MET A 276 6.43 5.33 -19.52
N ARG A 277 6.55 4.25 -18.75
CA ARG A 277 7.78 3.96 -17.96
C ARG A 277 9.05 3.93 -18.80
N GLN A 278 8.96 3.53 -20.08
CA GLN A 278 10.10 3.46 -21.00
C GLN A 278 10.59 4.84 -21.48
N SER A 279 9.77 5.89 -21.35
CA SER A 279 10.14 7.26 -21.77
C SER A 279 11.16 7.94 -20.85
N GLY A 280 11.33 7.45 -19.62
CA GLY A 280 12.16 8.08 -18.58
C GLY A 280 11.59 9.39 -18.03
N LEU A 281 10.40 9.84 -18.50
CA LEU A 281 9.74 11.07 -18.07
C LEU A 281 8.67 10.80 -17.02
N SER A 282 8.40 11.79 -16.20
CA SER A 282 7.26 11.77 -15.29
C SER A 282 5.93 11.92 -16.05
N THR A 283 4.85 11.38 -15.47
CA THR A 283 3.51 11.53 -16.06
C THR A 283 3.10 12.99 -16.24
N SER A 284 3.44 13.85 -15.27
CA SER A 284 3.17 15.30 -15.34
C SER A 284 3.89 15.97 -16.51
N GLU A 285 5.15 15.61 -16.75
CA GLU A 285 5.91 16.15 -17.89
C GLU A 285 5.30 15.74 -19.23
N ILE A 286 4.86 14.48 -19.34
CA ILE A 286 4.25 13.97 -20.57
C ILE A 286 2.90 14.66 -20.82
N ILE A 287 2.04 14.74 -19.81
CA ILE A 287 0.76 15.45 -19.90
C ILE A 287 0.99 16.91 -20.27
N GLY A 288 1.91 17.62 -19.59
CA GLY A 288 2.24 19.00 -19.87
C GLY A 288 2.71 19.23 -21.30
N ARG A 289 3.50 18.31 -21.85
CA ARG A 289 3.94 18.38 -23.27
C ARG A 289 2.80 18.07 -24.24
N CYS A 290 1.89 17.18 -23.90
CA CYS A 290 0.69 16.89 -24.72
C CYS A 290 -0.32 18.04 -24.66
N GLN A 291 -0.42 18.76 -23.56
CA GLN A 291 -1.27 19.95 -23.41
C GLN A 291 -0.88 21.12 -24.34
N SER A 292 0.37 21.15 -24.82
CA SER A 292 0.80 22.16 -25.82
C SER A 292 0.13 21.98 -27.18
N LEU A 293 -0.55 20.85 -27.44
CA LEU A 293 -1.20 20.57 -28.71
C LEU A 293 -2.44 21.45 -28.89
N MET A 294 -2.38 22.33 -29.88
CA MET A 294 -3.46 23.27 -30.15
C MET A 294 -4.60 22.62 -30.94
N CYS A 295 -5.83 22.98 -30.59
CA CYS A 295 -7.03 22.55 -31.27
C CYS A 295 -7.89 23.74 -31.67
N CYS A 296 -8.44 23.72 -32.89
CA CYS A 296 -9.36 24.73 -33.36
C CYS A 296 -10.74 24.11 -33.64
N ARG A 297 -11.76 24.63 -32.97
CA ARG A 297 -13.16 24.22 -33.21
C ARG A 297 -13.77 25.04 -34.34
N LYS A 298 -14.22 24.38 -35.38
CA LYS A 298 -14.94 24.97 -36.52
C LYS A 298 -16.41 25.16 -36.20
N LYS A 299 -17.10 25.97 -37.00
CA LYS A 299 -18.55 26.24 -36.87
C LYS A 299 -19.41 25.00 -37.09
N ASP A 300 -18.92 24.03 -37.83
CA ASP A 300 -19.59 22.75 -38.11
C ASP A 300 -19.43 21.69 -37.02
N GLY A 301 -18.81 22.07 -35.88
CA GLY A 301 -18.51 21.15 -34.78
C GLY A 301 -17.25 20.29 -34.97
N THR A 302 -16.54 20.44 -36.09
CA THR A 302 -15.27 19.74 -36.30
C THR A 302 -14.16 20.39 -35.50
N ILE A 303 -13.40 19.57 -34.78
CA ILE A 303 -12.20 20.00 -34.09
C ILE A 303 -10.99 19.60 -34.94
N THR A 304 -10.25 20.58 -35.41
CA THR A 304 -8.99 20.37 -36.12
C THR A 304 -7.84 20.44 -35.16
N VAL A 305 -6.99 19.43 -35.15
CA VAL A 305 -5.80 19.35 -34.29
C VAL A 305 -4.59 19.77 -35.12
N GLU A 306 -3.71 20.59 -34.53
CA GLU A 306 -2.47 21.00 -35.18
C GLU A 306 -1.56 19.79 -35.43
N THR A 307 -0.57 19.95 -36.31
CA THR A 307 0.41 18.91 -36.58
C THR A 307 1.27 18.70 -35.35
N PRO A 308 1.20 17.52 -34.68
CA PRO A 308 1.95 17.28 -33.46
C PRO A 308 3.45 17.21 -33.71
N SER A 309 4.24 17.67 -32.75
CA SER A 309 5.69 17.48 -32.76
C SER A 309 6.07 16.02 -32.77
N LYS A 310 7.33 15.71 -33.15
CA LYS A 310 7.85 14.32 -33.12
C LYS A 310 7.71 13.69 -31.72
N GLN A 311 8.00 14.47 -30.67
CA GLN A 311 7.92 14.01 -29.27
C GLN A 311 6.47 13.68 -28.88
N VAL A 312 5.51 14.54 -29.22
CA VAL A 312 4.08 14.27 -28.94
C VAL A 312 3.62 13.02 -29.66
N LYS A 313 4.02 12.79 -30.91
CA LYS A 313 3.74 11.56 -31.65
C LYS A 313 4.31 10.32 -30.95
N GLU A 314 5.55 10.39 -30.43
CA GLU A 314 6.15 9.31 -29.67
C GLU A 314 5.35 8.99 -28.41
N TYR A 315 4.90 10.01 -27.64
CA TYR A 315 4.11 9.78 -26.41
C TYR A 315 2.75 9.15 -26.70
N TYR A 316 2.08 9.59 -27.77
CA TYR A 316 0.86 8.91 -28.21
C TYR A 316 1.13 7.47 -28.63
N GLY A 317 2.24 7.22 -29.32
CA GLY A 317 2.68 5.88 -29.74
C GLY A 317 2.94 4.93 -28.56
N LEU A 318 3.48 5.43 -27.43
CA LEU A 318 3.67 4.65 -26.20
C LEU A 318 2.33 4.15 -25.60
N LEU A 319 1.25 4.87 -25.88
CA LEU A 319 -0.12 4.49 -25.48
C LEU A 319 -0.83 3.64 -26.54
N GLY A 320 -0.17 3.28 -27.63
CA GLY A 320 -0.80 2.60 -28.77
C GLY A 320 -1.79 3.49 -29.53
N LEU A 321 -1.70 4.81 -29.38
CA LEU A 321 -2.59 5.79 -29.99
C LEU A 321 -1.87 6.57 -31.10
N SER A 322 -2.66 7.13 -32.03
CA SER A 322 -2.21 8.13 -33.00
C SER A 322 -2.91 9.47 -32.73
N VAL A 323 -2.20 10.57 -32.92
CA VAL A 323 -2.84 11.90 -32.81
C VAL A 323 -3.78 12.09 -33.98
N PRO A 324 -5.10 12.27 -33.76
CA PRO A 324 -6.04 12.48 -34.84
C PRO A 324 -5.85 13.88 -35.44
N ALA A 325 -5.95 14.02 -36.78
CA ALA A 325 -5.95 15.32 -37.44
C ALA A 325 -7.27 16.07 -37.25
N HIS A 326 -8.36 15.34 -37.17
CA HIS A 326 -9.72 15.88 -36.98
C HIS A 326 -10.50 14.99 -36.04
N VAL A 327 -11.28 15.61 -35.17
CA VAL A 327 -12.21 14.93 -34.26
C VAL A 327 -13.60 15.58 -34.42
N LYS A 328 -14.63 14.77 -34.59
CA LYS A 328 -16.03 15.26 -34.54
C LYS A 328 -16.53 15.19 -33.10
N GLU A 329 -17.18 16.28 -32.65
CA GLU A 329 -17.68 16.38 -31.27
C GLU A 329 -18.64 15.21 -30.92
N ASP A 330 -19.51 14.84 -31.87
CA ASP A 330 -20.48 13.72 -31.71
C ASP A 330 -19.78 12.35 -31.64
N THR A 331 -18.65 12.18 -32.29
CA THR A 331 -17.86 10.94 -32.22
C THR A 331 -17.21 10.77 -30.86
N CYS A 332 -16.63 11.84 -30.31
CA CYS A 332 -16.09 11.85 -28.96
C CYS A 332 -17.16 11.49 -27.91
N LYS A 333 -18.35 12.07 -28.02
CA LYS A 333 -19.47 11.78 -27.10
C LYS A 333 -19.92 10.32 -27.15
N LYS A 334 -19.93 9.70 -28.33
CA LYS A 334 -20.31 8.28 -28.51
C LYS A 334 -19.26 7.31 -28.03
N GLU A 335 -17.99 7.61 -28.30
CA GLU A 335 -16.87 6.74 -27.90
C GLU A 335 -16.63 6.74 -26.38
N ILE A 336 -16.93 7.86 -25.68
CA ILE A 336 -16.82 7.95 -24.23
C ILE A 336 -18.11 7.50 -23.52
N GLY A 337 -19.15 7.15 -24.23
CA GLY A 337 -20.43 6.65 -23.65
C GLY A 337 -21.21 7.70 -22.86
N LEU A 338 -20.90 8.98 -23.01
CA LEU A 338 -21.65 10.08 -22.38
C LEU A 338 -22.98 10.27 -23.08
N LYS A 339 -24.02 9.70 -22.51
CA LYS A 339 -25.41 10.14 -22.78
C LYS A 339 -25.66 11.42 -21.98
N MET A 340 -25.90 12.53 -22.67
CA MET A 340 -26.49 13.70 -22.02
C MET A 340 -27.97 13.46 -21.81
#